data_2f1e20febe763bae1aae5de2912d4724
#
_entry.id   2f1e20febe763bae1aae5de2912d4724
#
_cell.length_a   1.000
_cell.length_b   1.000
_cell.length_c   1.000
_cell.angle_alpha   90.00
_cell.angle_beta   90.00
_cell.angle_gamma   90.00
#
_symmetry.space_group_name_H-M   'P 1'
#
loop_
_entity.id
_entity.type
_entity.pdbx_description
1 polymer ?
#
loop_
_entity_poly.entity_id
_entity_poly.type
_entity_poly.pdbx_seq_one_letter_code
_entity_poly.pdbx_strand_id
1 'polypeptide(L)'
;MIFSILLSAPSALGSCAVPEIKANAEFLKSDLVFTGKVLSQNYRDVDEHHSGWFYRVSVSQVFKGPARKDFTVYTEDASNRFPLELGSEYLLFAYRWHGPLEIEDCDNSALLSEAAKSIQEIQSIAAAQDGEIEGWLAPETDGVDLSGIHVAIRSGPRIFTSTTDKDGYFHFRAPAGRYEVDFSNREYYLNAGDAFWYDPKGFRLHAGESAALQLVSVRHPKK
;
A
#
# COMPACT_ATOMS: atom_id res chain seq x y z
N MET A 1 -22.19 -16.34 43.82
CA MET A 1 -21.13 -15.66 43.05
C MET A 1 -21.24 -16.16 41.62
N ILE A 2 -21.77 -15.37 40.72
CA ILE A 2 -21.91 -15.73 39.28
C ILE A 2 -20.76 -15.03 38.56
N PHE A 3 -19.82 -15.81 38.02
CA PHE A 3 -18.72 -15.30 37.18
C PHE A 3 -19.26 -15.10 35.76
N SER A 4 -19.47 -13.84 35.35
CA SER A 4 -19.72 -13.50 33.95
C SER A 4 -18.39 -13.55 33.19
N ILE A 5 -18.25 -14.55 32.34
CA ILE A 5 -17.16 -14.61 31.37
C ILE A 5 -17.55 -13.70 30.20
N LEU A 6 -16.89 -12.55 30.10
CA LEU A 6 -16.94 -11.71 28.89
C LEU A 6 -16.15 -12.41 27.77
N LEU A 7 -16.87 -13.06 26.85
CA LEU A 7 -16.28 -13.47 25.58
C LEU A 7 -16.04 -12.20 24.76
N SER A 8 -14.79 -11.80 24.64
CA SER A 8 -14.37 -10.85 23.59
C SER A 8 -14.44 -11.59 22.25
N ALA A 9 -15.38 -11.20 21.41
CA ALA A 9 -15.41 -11.65 20.03
C ALA A 9 -14.14 -11.14 19.33
N PRO A 10 -13.39 -11.98 18.57
CA PRO A 10 -12.31 -11.50 17.75
C PRO A 10 -12.92 -10.57 16.70
N SER A 11 -12.40 -9.35 16.63
CA SER A 11 -12.70 -8.43 15.53
C SER A 11 -12.29 -9.14 14.23
N ALA A 12 -13.23 -9.32 13.31
CA ALA A 12 -12.92 -9.78 11.98
C ALA A 12 -12.07 -8.67 11.31
N LEU A 13 -10.76 -8.83 11.36
CA LEU A 13 -9.82 -8.00 10.61
C LEU A 13 -10.11 -8.26 9.13
N GLY A 14 -10.55 -7.24 8.41
CA GLY A 14 -10.65 -7.29 6.97
C GLY A 14 -9.29 -7.71 6.41
N SER A 15 -9.26 -8.77 5.61
CA SER A 15 -8.02 -9.24 4.99
C SER A 15 -7.73 -8.35 3.80
N CYS A 16 -6.73 -7.48 3.92
CA CYS A 16 -6.18 -6.79 2.76
C CYS A 16 -5.52 -7.84 1.84
N ALA A 17 -6.06 -8.00 0.65
CA ALA A 17 -5.65 -9.04 -0.30
C ALA A 17 -4.31 -8.76 -1.01
N VAL A 18 -3.63 -7.68 -0.67
CA VAL A 18 -2.37 -7.23 -1.27
C VAL A 18 -1.24 -7.22 -0.25
N PRO A 19 0.03 -7.38 -0.67
CA PRO A 19 1.16 -7.18 0.23
C PRO A 19 1.07 -5.82 0.92
N GLU A 20 1.47 -5.77 2.18
CA GLU A 20 1.55 -4.52 2.96
C GLU A 20 2.38 -3.48 2.20
N ILE A 21 1.75 -2.37 1.82
CA ILE A 21 2.44 -1.28 1.14
C ILE A 21 3.20 -0.48 2.19
N LYS A 22 4.49 -0.25 1.96
CA LYS A 22 5.30 0.57 2.88
C LYS A 22 4.86 2.04 2.82
N ALA A 23 4.91 2.72 3.95
CA ALA A 23 4.45 4.10 4.08
C ALA A 23 5.18 5.08 3.15
N ASN A 24 6.45 4.82 2.81
CA ASN A 24 7.21 5.64 1.86
C ASN A 24 6.67 5.52 0.41
N ALA A 25 6.25 4.32 -0.01
CA ALA A 25 5.65 4.11 -1.33
C ALA A 25 4.27 4.79 -1.40
N GLU A 26 3.48 4.61 -0.38
CA GLU A 26 2.16 5.22 -0.28
C GLU A 26 2.23 6.74 -0.21
N PHE A 27 3.17 7.30 0.57
CA PHE A 27 3.42 8.74 0.64
C PHE A 27 3.63 9.36 -0.75
N LEU A 28 4.39 8.72 -1.61
CA LEU A 28 4.65 9.23 -2.96
C LEU A 28 3.39 9.23 -3.85
N LYS A 29 2.46 8.35 -3.61
CA LYS A 29 1.21 8.21 -4.37
C LYS A 29 0.03 8.98 -3.81
N SER A 30 -0.04 9.17 -2.50
CA SER A 30 -1.10 9.93 -1.85
C SER A 30 -1.14 11.39 -2.31
N ASP A 31 -2.33 11.98 -2.38
CA ASP A 31 -2.51 13.41 -2.67
C ASP A 31 -2.25 14.28 -1.42
N LEU A 32 -2.53 13.72 -0.25
CA LEU A 32 -2.39 14.41 1.02
C LEU A 32 -1.93 13.42 2.11
N VAL A 33 -0.89 13.81 2.88
CA VAL A 33 -0.45 13.08 4.07
C VAL A 33 -0.27 14.05 5.22
N PHE A 34 -0.95 13.81 6.33
CA PHE A 34 -0.95 14.72 7.47
C PHE A 34 -1.26 14.00 8.78
N THR A 35 -0.91 14.63 9.90
CA THR A 35 -1.43 14.23 11.21
C THR A 35 -2.50 15.20 11.66
N GLY A 36 -3.48 14.70 12.41
CA GLY A 36 -4.53 15.55 12.93
C GLY A 36 -5.52 14.85 13.84
N LYS A 37 -6.33 15.67 14.51
CA LYS A 37 -7.34 15.27 15.49
C LYS A 37 -8.73 15.29 14.87
N VAL A 38 -9.48 14.22 15.05
CA VAL A 38 -10.87 14.10 14.56
C VAL A 38 -11.79 14.98 15.39
N LEU A 39 -12.45 15.95 14.73
CA LEU A 39 -13.35 16.92 15.39
C LEU A 39 -14.82 16.53 15.30
N SER A 40 -15.22 15.98 14.16
CA SER A 40 -16.63 15.60 13.92
C SER A 40 -16.70 14.54 12.84
N GLN A 41 -17.81 13.83 12.83
CA GLN A 41 -18.16 12.85 11.80
C GLN A 41 -19.58 13.07 11.32
N ASN A 42 -19.86 12.75 10.06
CA ASN A 42 -21.17 12.80 9.46
C ASN A 42 -21.29 11.72 8.38
N TYR A 43 -22.38 10.97 8.42
CA TYR A 43 -22.71 9.98 7.38
C TYR A 43 -23.55 10.64 6.30
N ARG A 44 -23.20 10.44 5.04
CA ARG A 44 -23.99 10.95 3.90
C ARG A 44 -23.65 10.22 2.61
N ASP A 45 -24.54 10.35 1.63
CA ASP A 45 -24.32 9.90 0.28
C ASP A 45 -23.31 10.83 -0.44
N VAL A 46 -22.43 10.22 -1.25
CA VAL A 46 -21.55 10.92 -2.19
C VAL A 46 -22.26 11.03 -3.55
N ASP A 47 -22.85 9.92 -3.99
CA ASP A 47 -23.64 9.81 -5.20
C ASP A 47 -24.71 8.69 -5.06
N GLU A 48 -25.32 8.24 -6.17
CA GLU A 48 -26.38 7.21 -6.17
C GLU A 48 -25.88 5.82 -5.72
N HIS A 49 -24.57 5.58 -5.72
CA HIS A 49 -23.98 4.25 -5.47
C HIS A 49 -23.03 4.24 -4.27
N HIS A 50 -22.56 5.41 -3.84
CA HIS A 50 -21.53 5.53 -2.82
C HIS A 50 -22.04 6.37 -1.64
N SER A 51 -21.92 5.83 -0.47
CA SER A 51 -22.22 6.50 0.79
C SER A 51 -21.11 6.18 1.81
N GLY A 52 -20.97 6.99 2.83
CA GLY A 52 -19.97 6.74 3.85
C GLY A 52 -19.81 7.87 4.87
N TRP A 53 -18.73 7.80 5.59
CA TRP A 53 -18.42 8.68 6.69
C TRP A 53 -17.47 9.79 6.27
N PHE A 54 -17.85 11.02 6.53
CA PHE A 54 -17.04 12.21 6.37
C PHE A 54 -16.54 12.66 7.74
N TYR A 55 -15.24 12.75 7.88
CA TYR A 55 -14.59 13.21 9.12
C TYR A 55 -13.94 14.55 8.90
N ARG A 56 -14.25 15.53 9.74
CA ARG A 56 -13.50 16.77 9.81
C ARG A 56 -12.34 16.59 10.78
N VAL A 57 -11.12 16.81 10.29
CA VAL A 57 -9.89 16.59 11.05
C VAL A 57 -9.13 17.91 11.16
N SER A 58 -8.83 18.33 12.38
CA SER A 58 -7.96 19.48 12.67
C SER A 58 -6.51 19.05 12.46
N VAL A 59 -5.77 19.79 11.63
CA VAL A 59 -4.41 19.43 11.22
C VAL A 59 -3.41 19.81 12.31
N SER A 60 -2.55 18.87 12.69
CA SER A 60 -1.40 19.10 13.56
C SER A 60 -0.12 19.33 12.73
N GLN A 61 0.10 18.51 11.71
CA GLN A 61 1.26 18.62 10.81
C GLN A 61 0.89 18.10 9.40
N VAL A 62 1.37 18.78 8.35
CA VAL A 62 1.28 18.32 6.96
C VAL A 62 2.64 17.82 6.51
N PHE A 63 2.69 16.58 6.00
CA PHE A 63 3.87 15.98 5.36
C PHE A 63 3.83 16.13 3.84
N LYS A 64 2.63 16.08 3.24
CA LYS A 64 2.39 16.25 1.82
C LYS A 64 1.07 16.94 1.57
N GLY A 65 1.02 17.83 0.58
CA GLY A 65 -0.18 18.58 0.19
C GLY A 65 -0.22 20.01 0.70
N PRO A 66 -1.35 20.70 0.55
CA PRO A 66 -1.47 22.11 0.93
C PRO A 66 -1.58 22.29 2.45
N ALA A 67 -0.94 23.33 3.00
CA ALA A 67 -1.10 23.70 4.41
C ALA A 67 -2.50 24.27 4.65
N ARG A 68 -3.29 23.61 5.49
CA ARG A 68 -4.65 24.06 5.94
C ARG A 68 -4.82 23.80 7.42
N LYS A 69 -5.79 24.46 8.04
CA LYS A 69 -6.14 24.25 9.45
C LYS A 69 -6.94 22.97 9.69
N ASP A 70 -7.74 22.58 8.71
CA ASP A 70 -8.54 21.36 8.75
C ASP A 70 -8.73 20.76 7.34
N PHE A 71 -8.99 19.47 7.31
CA PHE A 71 -9.43 18.73 6.13
C PHE A 71 -10.69 17.93 6.44
N THR A 72 -11.48 17.69 5.40
CA THR A 72 -12.52 16.68 5.43
C THR A 72 -12.03 15.49 4.65
N VAL A 73 -11.97 14.33 5.30
CA VAL A 73 -11.66 13.05 4.69
C VAL A 73 -12.91 12.16 4.69
N TYR A 74 -12.95 11.26 3.75
CA TYR A 74 -14.05 10.33 3.52
C TYR A 74 -13.55 8.89 3.63
N THR A 75 -14.39 8.00 4.15
CA THR A 75 -14.23 6.56 4.03
C THR A 75 -15.56 5.94 3.63
N GLU A 76 -15.52 5.10 2.61
CA GLU A 76 -16.71 4.43 2.10
C GLU A 76 -17.30 3.48 3.15
N ASP A 77 -18.62 3.31 3.17
CA ASP A 77 -19.29 2.33 4.03
C ASP A 77 -19.23 0.93 3.39
N ALA A 78 -18.03 0.42 3.26
CA ALA A 78 -17.69 -0.86 2.64
C ALA A 78 -16.79 -1.69 3.57
N SER A 79 -16.40 -2.88 3.13
CA SER A 79 -15.56 -3.80 3.91
C SER A 79 -14.15 -3.27 4.20
N ASN A 80 -13.66 -2.32 3.40
CA ASN A 80 -12.37 -1.63 3.54
C ASN A 80 -12.49 -0.28 4.28
N ARG A 81 -13.55 -0.08 5.06
CA ARG A 81 -13.76 1.14 5.83
C ARG A 81 -12.71 1.29 6.93
N PHE A 82 -12.02 2.44 6.94
CA PHE A 82 -11.15 2.86 8.04
C PHE A 82 -11.92 3.77 9.02
N PRO A 83 -12.40 3.27 10.17
CA PRO A 83 -13.18 4.05 11.10
C PRO A 83 -12.29 4.98 11.93
N LEU A 84 -12.60 6.29 11.94
CA LEU A 84 -11.92 7.24 12.80
C LEU A 84 -12.76 7.53 14.08
N GLU A 85 -12.09 7.57 15.22
CA GLU A 85 -12.69 7.88 16.50
C GLU A 85 -12.64 9.38 16.80
N LEU A 86 -13.77 9.94 17.27
CA LEU A 86 -13.84 11.34 17.68
C LEU A 86 -12.86 11.64 18.81
N GLY A 87 -12.10 12.72 18.63
CA GLY A 87 -11.12 13.18 19.61
C GLY A 87 -9.77 12.48 19.55
N SER A 88 -9.63 11.39 18.79
CA SER A 88 -8.36 10.70 18.57
C SER A 88 -7.51 11.39 17.51
N GLU A 89 -6.20 11.18 17.56
CA GLU A 89 -5.23 11.71 16.60
C GLU A 89 -4.71 10.59 15.70
N TYR A 90 -4.58 10.90 14.42
CA TYR A 90 -4.16 9.96 13.38
C TYR A 90 -3.05 10.53 12.51
N LEU A 91 -2.23 9.66 11.93
CA LEU A 91 -1.56 9.85 10.67
C LEU A 91 -2.51 9.37 9.58
N LEU A 92 -2.78 10.21 8.57
CA LEU A 92 -3.71 9.91 7.50
C LEU A 92 -3.02 10.04 6.15
N PHE A 93 -3.20 9.02 5.31
CA PHE A 93 -2.86 9.00 3.89
C PHE A 93 -4.16 9.13 3.12
N ALA A 94 -4.31 10.15 2.30
CA ALA A 94 -5.55 10.42 1.60
C ALA A 94 -5.34 10.61 0.11
N TYR A 95 -6.28 10.07 -0.65
CA TYR A 95 -6.29 10.07 -2.11
C TYR A 95 -7.50 10.82 -2.61
N ARG A 96 -7.36 11.45 -3.78
CA ARG A 96 -8.48 12.06 -4.46
C ARG A 96 -9.03 11.12 -5.52
N TRP A 97 -10.04 10.34 -5.12
CA TRP A 97 -10.73 9.43 -6.02
C TRP A 97 -12.14 9.96 -6.28
N HIS A 98 -12.47 10.33 -7.50
CA HIS A 98 -13.80 10.80 -7.93
C HIS A 98 -14.47 11.91 -7.10
N GLY A 99 -13.73 12.68 -6.30
CA GLY A 99 -14.27 13.84 -5.58
C GLY A 99 -13.68 14.09 -4.19
N PRO A 100 -14.14 13.43 -3.11
CA PRO A 100 -13.60 13.65 -1.76
C PRO A 100 -12.17 13.14 -1.61
N LEU A 101 -11.49 13.56 -0.54
CA LEU A 101 -10.26 12.95 -0.08
C LEU A 101 -10.63 11.67 0.67
N GLU A 102 -10.24 10.52 0.14
CA GLU A 102 -10.57 9.20 0.65
C GLU A 102 -9.42 8.58 1.44
N ILE A 103 -9.76 7.85 2.49
CA ILE A 103 -8.87 7.01 3.30
C ILE A 103 -9.45 5.61 3.37
N GLU A 104 -8.58 4.59 3.38
CA GLU A 104 -8.97 3.18 3.36
C GLU A 104 -8.30 2.38 4.50
N ASP A 105 -8.85 1.22 4.84
CA ASP A 105 -8.30 0.33 5.89
C ASP A 105 -6.99 -0.36 5.46
N CYS A 106 -6.78 -0.51 4.16
CA CYS A 106 -5.59 -1.16 3.62
C CYS A 106 -4.44 -0.21 3.31
N ASP A 107 -4.51 1.02 3.79
CA ASP A 107 -3.45 2.03 3.70
C ASP A 107 -2.60 2.10 4.99
N ASN A 108 -1.60 3.00 5.03
CA ASN A 108 -0.77 3.23 6.21
C ASN A 108 -1.37 4.26 7.18
N SER A 109 -2.66 4.62 7.04
CA SER A 109 -3.36 5.44 8.02
C SER A 109 -3.46 4.70 9.35
N ALA A 110 -3.14 5.37 10.45
CA ALA A 110 -3.09 4.74 11.77
C ALA A 110 -3.30 5.76 12.88
N LEU A 111 -3.66 5.29 14.07
CA LEU A 111 -3.57 6.10 15.28
C LEU A 111 -2.17 6.70 15.40
N LEU A 112 -2.07 7.98 15.76
CA LEU A 112 -0.78 8.66 15.85
C LEU A 112 0.19 7.97 16.83
N SER A 113 -0.34 7.33 17.88
CA SER A 113 0.43 6.53 18.83
C SER A 113 1.11 5.30 18.21
N GLU A 114 0.62 4.82 17.06
CA GLU A 114 1.10 3.62 16.34
C GLU A 114 1.89 3.99 15.08
N ALA A 115 1.81 5.25 14.64
CA ALA A 115 2.35 5.73 13.37
C ALA A 115 3.86 6.04 13.35
N ALA A 116 4.59 5.81 14.44
CA ALA A 116 6.00 6.24 14.56
C ALA A 116 6.90 5.68 13.43
N LYS A 117 6.73 4.40 13.07
CA LYS A 117 7.48 3.75 11.98
C LYS A 117 7.16 4.40 10.63
N SER A 118 5.87 4.58 10.31
CA SER A 118 5.45 5.21 9.05
C SER A 118 5.95 6.65 8.92
N ILE A 119 5.94 7.42 10.00
CA ILE A 119 6.48 8.79 10.02
C ILE A 119 7.98 8.77 9.75
N GLN A 120 8.73 7.84 10.35
CA GLN A 120 10.17 7.69 10.11
C GLN A 120 10.47 7.32 8.66
N GLU A 121 9.70 6.40 8.07
CA GLU A 121 9.82 6.03 6.65
C GLU A 121 9.57 7.21 5.73
N ILE A 122 8.50 8.00 5.95
CA ILE A 122 8.21 9.23 5.21
C ILE A 122 9.36 10.23 5.29
N GLN A 123 9.89 10.46 6.48
CA GLN A 123 10.98 11.41 6.70
C GLN A 123 12.29 10.98 6.03
N SER A 124 12.51 9.68 5.87
CA SER A 124 13.70 9.14 5.22
C SER A 124 13.77 9.39 3.72
N ILE A 125 12.63 9.64 3.07
CA ILE A 125 12.55 9.86 1.60
C ILE A 125 13.44 11.01 1.14
N ALA A 126 13.48 12.10 1.90
CA ALA A 126 14.21 13.31 1.51
C ALA A 126 15.75 13.10 1.43
N ALA A 127 16.29 12.10 2.12
CA ALA A 127 17.72 11.78 2.16
C ALA A 127 18.12 10.64 1.21
N ALA A 128 17.16 9.94 0.62
CA ALA A 128 17.41 8.75 -0.20
C ALA A 128 17.90 9.12 -1.61
N GLN A 129 18.83 8.33 -2.15
CA GLN A 129 19.30 8.41 -3.54
C GLN A 129 18.71 7.31 -4.40
N ASP A 130 18.57 6.11 -3.83
CA ASP A 130 18.00 4.93 -4.45
C ASP A 130 16.60 4.63 -3.88
N GLY A 131 15.82 3.87 -4.62
CA GLY A 131 14.61 3.22 -4.14
C GLY A 131 14.80 1.71 -4.00
N GLU A 132 13.79 1.06 -3.51
CA GLU A 132 13.71 -0.39 -3.36
C GLU A 132 12.56 -0.93 -4.20
N ILE A 133 12.75 -2.12 -4.77
CA ILE A 133 11.71 -2.86 -5.47
C ILE A 133 11.67 -4.23 -4.82
N GLU A 134 10.54 -4.58 -4.28
CA GLU A 134 10.32 -5.88 -3.70
C GLU A 134 9.08 -6.53 -4.32
N GLY A 135 9.02 -7.85 -4.33
CA GLY A 135 7.87 -8.53 -4.86
C GLY A 135 7.81 -9.99 -4.51
N TRP A 136 6.67 -10.57 -4.79
CA TRP A 136 6.39 -11.98 -4.56
C TRP A 136 5.87 -12.60 -5.84
N LEU A 137 6.38 -13.78 -6.15
CA LEU A 137 5.79 -14.67 -7.12
C LEU A 137 4.73 -15.51 -6.42
N ALA A 138 3.48 -15.44 -6.86
CA ALA A 138 2.44 -16.34 -6.42
C ALA A 138 2.30 -17.49 -7.44
N PRO A 139 2.25 -18.77 -7.01
CA PRO A 139 2.01 -19.87 -7.94
C PRO A 139 0.53 -19.89 -8.36
N GLU A 140 0.26 -20.18 -9.64
CA GLU A 140 -1.12 -20.40 -10.11
C GLU A 140 -1.75 -21.66 -9.51
N THR A 141 -0.91 -22.63 -9.13
CA THR A 141 -1.33 -23.91 -8.52
C THR A 141 -0.48 -24.20 -7.30
N ASP A 142 -1.10 -24.78 -6.27
CA ASP A 142 -0.41 -25.20 -5.04
C ASP A 142 0.73 -26.18 -5.31
N GLY A 143 1.77 -26.11 -4.49
CA GLY A 143 2.90 -27.04 -4.50
C GLY A 143 3.98 -26.76 -5.55
N VAL A 144 3.96 -25.61 -6.22
CA VAL A 144 5.07 -25.15 -7.08
C VAL A 144 6.19 -24.58 -6.20
N ASP A 145 7.41 -25.10 -6.36
CA ASP A 145 8.59 -24.49 -5.73
C ASP A 145 8.94 -23.21 -6.49
N LEU A 146 8.87 -22.09 -5.80
CA LEU A 146 9.19 -20.76 -6.31
C LEU A 146 10.62 -20.31 -5.97
N SER A 147 11.41 -21.16 -5.31
CA SER A 147 12.78 -20.89 -4.92
C SER A 147 13.72 -20.86 -6.13
N GLY A 148 14.67 -19.94 -6.13
CA GLY A 148 15.73 -19.88 -7.11
C GLY A 148 15.33 -19.37 -8.50
N ILE A 149 14.16 -18.77 -8.65
CA ILE A 149 13.73 -18.17 -9.92
C ILE A 149 14.46 -16.85 -10.13
N HIS A 150 15.11 -16.71 -11.28
CA HIS A 150 15.78 -15.45 -11.64
C HIS A 150 14.77 -14.41 -12.11
N VAL A 151 14.73 -13.30 -11.39
CA VAL A 151 13.96 -12.11 -11.73
C VAL A 151 14.92 -11.03 -12.18
N ALA A 152 14.62 -10.36 -13.27
CA ALA A 152 15.36 -9.20 -13.75
C ALA A 152 14.46 -7.98 -13.83
N ILE A 153 15.02 -6.80 -13.54
CA ILE A 153 14.40 -5.53 -13.86
C ILE A 153 15.29 -4.76 -14.83
N ARG A 154 14.67 -4.07 -15.79
CA ARG A 154 15.36 -3.30 -16.83
C ARG A 154 15.05 -1.81 -16.70
N SER A 155 16.09 -0.99 -16.91
CA SER A 155 15.96 0.46 -17.07
C SER A 155 16.85 0.89 -18.23
N GLY A 156 16.31 0.95 -19.44
CA GLY A 156 17.09 1.12 -20.66
C GLY A 156 18.13 0.00 -20.82
N PRO A 157 19.44 0.33 -20.94
CA PRO A 157 20.49 -0.67 -21.07
C PRO A 157 20.88 -1.35 -19.74
N ARG A 158 20.41 -0.85 -18.60
CA ARG A 158 20.75 -1.40 -17.28
C ARG A 158 19.83 -2.55 -16.92
N ILE A 159 20.42 -3.62 -16.41
CA ILE A 159 19.71 -4.80 -15.93
C ILE A 159 20.17 -5.06 -14.50
N PHE A 160 19.19 -5.25 -13.61
CA PHE A 160 19.41 -5.68 -12.25
C PHE A 160 18.78 -7.04 -12.09
N THR A 161 19.44 -7.95 -11.38
CA THR A 161 18.96 -9.33 -11.20
C THR A 161 18.83 -9.66 -9.72
N SER A 162 17.84 -10.46 -9.39
CA SER A 162 17.63 -11.04 -8.07
C SER A 162 17.16 -12.49 -8.24
N THR A 163 17.12 -13.23 -7.15
CA THR A 163 16.64 -14.62 -7.15
C THR A 163 15.61 -14.74 -6.04
N THR A 164 14.50 -15.40 -6.32
CA THR A 164 13.45 -15.62 -5.34
C THR A 164 13.91 -16.58 -4.24
N ASP A 165 13.42 -16.34 -3.03
CA ASP A 165 13.51 -17.28 -1.91
C ASP A 165 12.43 -18.37 -1.99
N LYS A 166 12.35 -19.22 -0.92
CA LYS A 166 11.36 -20.32 -0.82
C LYS A 166 9.90 -19.84 -0.81
N ASP A 167 9.66 -18.61 -0.42
CA ASP A 167 8.33 -17.99 -0.37
C ASP A 167 8.02 -17.18 -1.64
N GLY A 168 8.91 -17.27 -2.65
CA GLY A 168 8.77 -16.54 -3.91
C GLY A 168 9.15 -15.05 -3.81
N TYR A 169 9.70 -14.60 -2.68
CA TYR A 169 10.09 -13.20 -2.47
C TYR A 169 11.39 -12.86 -3.19
N PHE A 170 11.44 -11.65 -3.77
CA PHE A 170 12.63 -11.05 -4.36
C PHE A 170 12.73 -9.57 -4.01
N HIS A 171 13.97 -9.05 -4.03
CA HIS A 171 14.26 -7.68 -3.69
C HIS A 171 15.37 -7.09 -4.55
N PHE A 172 15.24 -5.80 -4.91
CA PHE A 172 16.24 -5.01 -5.60
C PHE A 172 16.42 -3.67 -4.90
N ARG A 173 17.63 -3.14 -4.94
CA ARG A 173 17.92 -1.73 -4.69
C ARG A 173 18.40 -1.11 -6.00
N ALA A 174 17.76 -0.02 -6.42
CA ALA A 174 18.01 0.57 -7.73
C ALA A 174 17.82 2.09 -7.70
N PRO A 175 18.57 2.85 -8.52
CA PRO A 175 18.38 4.29 -8.66
C PRO A 175 16.95 4.66 -9.08
N ALA A 176 16.54 5.89 -8.79
CA ALA A 176 15.28 6.40 -9.30
C ALA A 176 15.25 6.31 -10.84
N GLY A 177 14.13 5.85 -11.40
CA GLY A 177 14.04 5.60 -12.83
C GLY A 177 12.76 4.91 -13.28
N ARG A 178 12.67 4.61 -14.57
CA ARG A 178 11.60 3.77 -15.11
C ARG A 178 12.11 2.34 -15.26
N TYR A 179 11.32 1.38 -14.81
CA TYR A 179 11.66 -0.03 -14.78
C TYR A 179 10.57 -0.89 -15.41
N GLU A 180 11.00 -2.01 -15.97
CA GLU A 180 10.17 -3.10 -16.48
C GLU A 180 10.69 -4.39 -15.85
N VAL A 181 9.77 -5.28 -15.45
CA VAL A 181 10.16 -6.60 -14.92
C VAL A 181 10.30 -7.57 -16.08
N ASP A 182 11.36 -8.36 -16.05
CA ASP A 182 11.64 -9.41 -17.05
C ASP A 182 12.00 -10.73 -16.33
N PHE A 183 11.42 -11.81 -16.78
CA PHE A 183 11.78 -13.15 -16.34
C PHE A 183 12.61 -13.83 -17.42
N SER A 184 13.81 -14.18 -17.06
CA SER A 184 14.71 -14.90 -17.97
C SER A 184 14.29 -16.36 -18.21
N ASN A 185 13.40 -16.90 -17.39
CA ASN A 185 12.94 -18.27 -17.51
C ASN A 185 11.67 -18.35 -18.38
N ARG A 186 11.77 -18.97 -19.55
CA ARG A 186 10.66 -19.18 -20.48
C ARG A 186 9.56 -20.13 -19.98
N GLU A 187 9.77 -20.77 -18.83
CA GLU A 187 8.74 -21.63 -18.20
C GLU A 187 7.71 -20.83 -17.42
N TYR A 188 7.99 -19.55 -17.16
CA TYR A 188 7.10 -18.65 -16.43
C TYR A 188 6.77 -17.44 -17.29
N TYR A 189 5.54 -17.05 -17.32
CA TYR A 189 5.13 -15.75 -17.85
C TYR A 189 4.38 -14.98 -16.76
N LEU A 190 4.51 -13.66 -16.79
CA LEU A 190 3.74 -12.80 -15.94
C LEU A 190 2.32 -12.72 -16.48
N ASN A 191 1.37 -13.19 -15.69
CA ASN A 191 0.07 -12.59 -15.70
C ASN A 191 0.17 -11.41 -14.73
N ALA A 192 0.08 -10.18 -15.24
CA ALA A 192 -0.12 -9.01 -14.40
C ALA A 192 -1.54 -9.17 -13.82
N GLY A 193 -1.66 -10.00 -12.77
CA GLY A 193 -2.79 -9.94 -11.87
C GLY A 193 -2.93 -8.49 -11.41
N ASP A 194 -4.05 -8.09 -10.94
CA ASP A 194 -4.39 -6.74 -10.50
C ASP A 194 -3.30 -6.16 -9.57
N ALA A 195 -2.16 -5.78 -10.16
CA ALA A 195 -1.08 -5.12 -9.48
C ALA A 195 -1.56 -3.69 -9.20
N PHE A 196 -2.20 -3.50 -8.07
CA PHE A 196 -2.89 -2.28 -7.66
C PHE A 196 -2.05 -1.01 -7.81
N TRP A 197 -0.73 -1.10 -7.70
CA TRP A 197 0.12 0.07 -7.58
C TRP A 197 1.20 0.20 -8.67
N TYR A 198 1.70 -0.93 -9.20
CA TYR A 198 2.82 -0.93 -10.15
C TYR A 198 2.57 -1.92 -11.28
N ASP A 199 2.47 -1.41 -12.50
CA ASP A 199 2.42 -2.27 -13.68
C ASP A 199 3.83 -2.85 -13.95
N PRO A 200 4.03 -4.17 -13.86
CA PRO A 200 5.34 -4.79 -14.11
C PRO A 200 5.86 -4.56 -15.54
N LYS A 201 4.99 -4.19 -16.48
CA LYS A 201 5.37 -3.81 -17.86
C LYS A 201 5.95 -2.40 -17.96
N GLY A 202 5.89 -1.63 -16.88
CA GLY A 202 6.50 -0.32 -16.85
C GLY A 202 6.01 0.55 -15.70
N PHE A 203 6.85 0.75 -14.71
CA PHE A 203 6.60 1.61 -13.56
C PHE A 203 7.76 2.58 -13.34
N ARG A 204 7.50 3.62 -12.56
CA ARG A 204 8.51 4.57 -12.13
C ARG A 204 8.83 4.34 -10.65
N LEU A 205 10.12 4.16 -10.36
CA LEU A 205 10.66 4.12 -9.00
C LEU A 205 11.20 5.52 -8.66
N HIS A 206 10.85 6.04 -7.49
CA HIS A 206 11.41 7.28 -6.96
C HIS A 206 12.49 7.00 -5.90
N ALA A 207 13.37 7.96 -5.68
CA ALA A 207 14.32 7.84 -4.57
C ALA A 207 13.57 7.78 -3.23
N GLY A 208 13.97 6.84 -2.36
CA GLY A 208 13.32 6.57 -1.08
C GLY A 208 12.00 5.79 -1.16
N GLU A 209 11.53 5.45 -2.36
CA GLU A 209 10.34 4.62 -2.57
C GLU A 209 10.67 3.15 -2.34
N SER A 210 9.73 2.41 -1.73
CA SER A 210 9.71 0.95 -1.74
C SER A 210 8.54 0.47 -2.59
N ALA A 211 8.82 0.13 -3.85
CA ALA A 211 7.80 -0.36 -4.77
C ALA A 211 7.53 -1.84 -4.53
N ALA A 212 6.30 -2.19 -4.15
CA ALA A 212 5.86 -3.57 -3.97
C ALA A 212 5.18 -4.10 -5.24
N LEU A 213 5.65 -5.25 -5.75
CA LEU A 213 5.12 -5.93 -6.92
C LEU A 213 4.50 -7.25 -6.50
N GLN A 214 3.24 -7.46 -6.85
CA GLN A 214 2.63 -8.78 -6.76
C GLN A 214 2.58 -9.38 -8.16
N LEU A 215 3.25 -10.51 -8.34
CA LEU A 215 3.39 -11.19 -9.62
C LEU A 215 2.79 -12.58 -9.52
N VAL A 216 1.91 -12.92 -10.46
CA VAL A 216 1.39 -14.28 -10.58
C VAL A 216 2.23 -15.02 -11.61
N SER A 217 2.91 -16.09 -11.18
CA SER A 217 3.63 -16.96 -12.10
C SER A 217 2.71 -18.03 -12.65
N VAL A 218 2.54 -18.06 -13.94
CA VAL A 218 1.82 -19.12 -14.63
C VAL A 218 2.85 -20.01 -15.32
N ARG A 219 2.89 -21.29 -14.94
CA ARG A 219 3.77 -22.25 -15.60
C ARG A 219 3.21 -22.60 -16.97
N HIS A 220 3.99 -22.41 -18.03
CA HIS A 220 3.59 -22.91 -19.33
C HIS A 220 3.40 -24.43 -19.26
N PRO A 221 2.27 -24.99 -19.74
CA PRO A 221 2.15 -26.43 -19.90
C PRO A 221 3.30 -26.90 -20.78
N LYS A 222 4.04 -27.88 -20.31
CA LYS A 222 5.08 -28.53 -21.15
C LYS A 222 4.41 -29.00 -22.44
N LYS A 223 4.87 -28.48 -23.59
CA LYS A 223 4.47 -28.98 -24.89
C LYS A 223 4.96 -30.39 -25.07
#